data_10ec42158ca559b5b349751bec2b4ea4
#
_entry.id   10ec42158ca559b5b349751bec2b4ea4
#
_cell.length_a   1.000
_cell.length_b   1.000
_cell.length_c   1.000
_cell.angle_alpha   90.00
_cell.angle_beta   90.00
_cell.angle_gamma   90.00
#
_symmetry.space_group_name_H-M   'P 1'
#
loop_
_entity.id
_entity.type
_entity.pdbx_description
1 polymer ?
#
loop_
_entity_poly.entity_id
_entity_poly.type
_entity_poly.pdbx_seq_one_letter_code
_entity_poly.pdbx_strand_id
1 'polypeptide(L)'
;MMTKLSSIVPTDLGLVEGVNGKRTRKGTISWKGIPFAAPPIAGNRLRAPQPATPWPGVRPANAYGKAAVQAKRFTAVGPGKYQPIGEDCLTLNVFSPDTVRSTPRPVMVFIHGGAYILGTTATPLYDGSALARTQDVVVVTVQYRFGPFGYLDFSSYSTDERTFDSNVGIRDHLAALEWVQRNIAAFGGDPGNVTIFGESAGGSAVLALLASPASKGLFHAAIAQSPAPELVVEASDARLYADAFLRILESPEYRAGARDEEPITPERARQLLTKASAADLHKAGARLLAYAKHTDIVSPVPYGPVIGDDILPEAPLAAAQAGKLLPVPLIIGTNNDEGLLFAKTWNILPPAEKTVIDAAGIDSWNEISALYEKDGPDGVRLSADAVFWAPSVTIADGHSAVAPTYVYRYDFATKVLEKTGFGATHAMELFAVFGAFRTALGAGIAVGSWRSAERVTRTVQRHWGNFALVHTPVAGWPKYTTNQRRVLLIDDPCHVRVDPGGERRQAWQKAHAARAH
;
A
#
# COMPACT_ATOMS: atom_id res chain seq x y z
N MET A 1 18.83 28.40 22.22
CA MET A 1 18.73 26.92 22.21
C MET A 1 17.38 26.54 21.65
N MET A 2 17.32 25.62 20.69
CA MET A 2 16.03 25.08 20.24
C MET A 2 15.39 24.28 21.36
N THR A 3 14.11 24.54 21.65
CA THR A 3 13.35 23.77 22.64
C THR A 3 13.19 22.32 22.17
N LYS A 4 13.41 21.35 23.06
CA LYS A 4 13.23 19.94 22.76
C LYS A 4 11.77 19.54 22.84
N LEU A 5 11.32 18.67 21.90
CA LEU A 5 10.02 18.02 21.98
C LEU A 5 10.04 17.02 23.14
N SER A 6 8.95 16.95 23.90
CA SER A 6 8.80 15.94 24.96
C SER A 6 8.67 14.53 24.37
N SER A 7 9.30 13.54 25.02
CA SER A 7 9.03 12.13 24.70
C SER A 7 7.70 11.64 25.27
N ILE A 8 7.13 12.33 26.25
CA ILE A 8 5.78 12.07 26.77
C ILE A 8 4.86 13.11 26.18
N VAL A 9 3.85 12.65 25.42
CA VAL A 9 2.87 13.50 24.73
C VAL A 9 1.46 12.98 24.98
N PRO A 10 0.45 13.89 25.01
CA PRO A 10 -0.95 13.51 25.14
C PRO A 10 -1.51 13.00 23.81
N THR A 11 -2.43 12.05 23.91
CA THR A 11 -3.38 11.66 22.86
C THR A 11 -4.80 11.76 23.41
N ASP A 12 -5.80 11.66 22.55
CA ASP A 12 -7.21 11.60 22.96
C ASP A 12 -7.55 10.38 23.85
N LEU A 13 -6.66 9.39 23.91
CA LEU A 13 -6.82 8.16 24.70
C LEU A 13 -5.97 8.13 25.98
N GLY A 14 -4.99 9.02 26.13
CA GLY A 14 -4.07 9.07 27.28
C GLY A 14 -2.65 9.47 26.88
N LEU A 15 -1.74 9.50 27.85
CA LEU A 15 -0.34 9.85 27.59
C LEU A 15 0.42 8.68 26.98
N VAL A 16 1.35 8.98 26.05
CA VAL A 16 2.27 8.00 25.48
C VAL A 16 3.72 8.46 25.63
N GLU A 17 4.62 7.52 25.92
CA GLU A 17 6.06 7.80 26.07
C GLU A 17 6.86 7.14 24.96
N GLY A 18 7.50 7.96 24.11
CA GLY A 18 8.37 7.54 23.04
C GLY A 18 9.84 7.41 23.44
N VAL A 19 10.66 7.02 22.49
CA VAL A 19 12.10 6.79 22.68
C VAL A 19 12.91 7.78 21.87
N ASN A 20 13.84 8.47 22.52
CA ASN A 20 14.83 9.31 21.85
C ASN A 20 15.77 8.47 20.97
N GLY A 21 15.94 8.90 19.73
CA GLY A 21 16.78 8.20 18.77
C GLY A 21 18.26 8.21 19.14
N LYS A 22 18.91 7.07 18.92
CA LYS A 22 20.37 6.89 19.13
C LYS A 22 21.06 6.60 17.79
N ARG A 23 22.36 6.87 17.69
CA ARG A 23 23.18 6.60 16.48
C ARG A 23 22.57 7.25 15.23
N THR A 24 22.19 6.46 14.24
CA THR A 24 21.58 6.92 12.96
C THR A 24 20.24 7.62 13.12
N ARG A 25 19.55 7.41 14.25
CA ARG A 25 18.26 8.03 14.61
C ARG A 25 18.41 9.25 15.52
N LYS A 26 19.64 9.67 15.86
CA LYS A 26 19.88 10.85 16.71
C LYS A 26 19.21 12.09 16.12
N GLY A 27 18.53 12.87 16.97
CA GLY A 27 17.76 14.04 16.55
C GLY A 27 16.29 13.75 16.24
N THR A 28 15.81 12.53 16.56
CA THR A 28 14.38 12.17 16.41
C THR A 28 13.88 11.49 17.69
N ILE A 29 12.55 11.53 17.86
CA ILE A 29 11.82 10.70 18.81
C ILE A 29 10.94 9.75 18.02
N SER A 30 10.78 8.52 18.48
CA SER A 30 9.84 7.56 17.92
C SER A 30 8.88 7.04 18.98
N TRP A 31 7.59 7.05 18.66
CA TRP A 31 6.52 6.41 19.42
C TRP A 31 5.98 5.26 18.60
N LYS A 32 5.94 4.06 19.15
CA LYS A 32 5.63 2.83 18.43
C LYS A 32 4.52 2.05 19.13
N GLY A 33 3.66 1.40 18.33
CA GLY A 33 2.60 0.55 18.84
C GLY A 33 1.49 1.34 19.54
N ILE A 34 1.21 2.57 19.10
CA ILE A 34 0.09 3.36 19.60
C ILE A 34 -1.20 2.80 19.00
N PRO A 35 -2.19 2.37 19.81
CA PRO A 35 -3.47 1.91 19.29
C PRO A 35 -4.27 3.08 18.73
N PHE A 36 -4.78 2.94 17.50
CA PHE A 36 -5.70 3.91 16.90
C PHE A 36 -7.15 3.41 16.90
N ALA A 37 -7.37 2.12 17.18
CA ALA A 37 -8.67 1.48 17.32
C ALA A 37 -8.61 0.38 18.38
N ALA A 38 -9.79 -0.08 18.83
CA ALA A 38 -9.91 -1.23 19.71
C ALA A 38 -9.37 -2.51 19.03
N PRO A 39 -8.86 -3.48 19.81
CA PRO A 39 -8.44 -4.77 19.26
C PRO A 39 -9.57 -5.42 18.45
N PRO A 40 -9.33 -5.79 17.17
CA PRO A 40 -10.34 -6.42 16.32
C PRO A 40 -10.44 -7.93 16.61
N ILE A 41 -10.74 -8.28 17.85
CA ILE A 41 -10.90 -9.64 18.37
C ILE A 41 -12.34 -9.89 18.81
N ALA A 42 -12.72 -11.14 18.95
CA ALA A 42 -14.04 -11.54 19.44
C ALA A 42 -15.18 -10.80 18.73
N GLY A 43 -15.95 -9.97 19.45
CA GLY A 43 -17.04 -9.17 18.90
C GLY A 43 -16.63 -8.19 17.79
N ASN A 44 -15.39 -7.75 17.76
CA ASN A 44 -14.86 -6.79 16.76
C ASN A 44 -14.19 -7.44 15.56
N ARG A 45 -14.00 -8.78 15.55
CA ARG A 45 -13.41 -9.49 14.39
C ARG A 45 -14.28 -9.27 13.16
N LEU A 46 -13.68 -8.96 12.00
CA LEU A 46 -14.35 -8.71 10.71
C LEU A 46 -15.37 -7.56 10.75
N ARG A 47 -15.23 -6.63 11.69
CA ARG A 47 -16.01 -5.40 11.77
C ARG A 47 -15.15 -4.18 11.46
N ALA A 48 -15.80 -3.09 11.09
CA ALA A 48 -15.17 -1.77 11.04
C ALA A 48 -14.41 -1.49 12.35
N PRO A 49 -13.30 -0.74 12.32
CA PRO A 49 -12.57 -0.38 13.54
C PRO A 49 -13.48 0.28 14.57
N GLN A 50 -13.40 -0.19 15.82
CA GLN A 50 -14.16 0.38 16.93
C GLN A 50 -13.28 1.33 17.73
N PRO A 51 -13.84 2.32 18.44
CA PRO A 51 -13.09 3.24 19.29
C PRO A 51 -12.23 2.48 20.31
N ALA A 52 -10.96 2.87 20.43
CA ALA A 52 -10.07 2.30 21.45
C ALA A 52 -10.44 2.81 22.85
N THR A 53 -10.14 2.00 23.87
CA THR A 53 -10.37 2.37 25.27
C THR A 53 -9.26 3.29 25.77
N PRO A 54 -9.59 4.44 26.37
CA PRO A 54 -8.62 5.28 27.05
C PRO A 54 -7.88 4.54 28.17
N TRP A 55 -6.64 4.94 28.44
CA TRP A 55 -5.82 4.34 29.49
C TRP A 55 -5.36 5.39 30.52
N PRO A 56 -5.24 4.99 31.80
CA PRO A 56 -4.68 5.86 32.83
C PRO A 56 -3.14 5.91 32.75
N GLY A 57 -2.55 7.01 33.23
CA GLY A 57 -1.10 7.16 33.32
C GLY A 57 -0.41 7.26 31.97
N VAL A 58 0.89 6.89 31.94
CA VAL A 58 1.74 6.98 30.76
C VAL A 58 1.93 5.59 30.16
N ARG A 59 1.49 5.40 28.91
CA ARG A 59 1.67 4.15 28.17
C ARG A 59 3.03 4.15 27.47
N PRO A 60 3.89 3.14 27.69
CA PRO A 60 5.14 3.00 26.94
C PRO A 60 4.84 2.76 25.44
N ALA A 61 5.40 3.63 24.58
CA ALA A 61 5.32 3.52 23.13
C ALA A 61 6.73 3.27 22.54
N ASN A 62 7.42 2.26 23.08
CA ASN A 62 8.82 1.96 22.80
C ASN A 62 9.03 0.73 21.90
N ALA A 63 7.95 -0.03 21.59
CA ALA A 63 7.98 -1.23 20.77
C ALA A 63 6.84 -1.21 19.76
N TYR A 64 7.08 -1.79 18.58
CA TYR A 64 6.02 -2.01 17.59
C TYR A 64 4.91 -2.90 18.16
N GLY A 65 3.68 -2.63 17.78
CA GLY A 65 2.54 -3.52 18.05
C GLY A 65 2.68 -4.88 17.35
N LYS A 66 1.68 -5.74 17.45
CA LYS A 66 1.70 -7.00 16.70
C LYS A 66 1.54 -6.73 15.20
N ALA A 67 2.19 -7.57 14.38
CA ALA A 67 1.86 -7.67 12.96
C ALA A 67 0.49 -8.31 12.80
N ALA A 68 -0.26 -7.95 11.77
CA ALA A 68 -1.49 -8.64 11.40
C ALA A 68 -1.23 -10.12 11.08
N VAL A 69 -2.26 -10.94 11.19
CA VAL A 69 -2.15 -12.40 11.05
C VAL A 69 -1.62 -12.77 9.66
N GLN A 70 -0.48 -13.45 9.61
CA GLN A 70 0.24 -13.82 8.40
C GLN A 70 1.26 -14.93 8.66
N ALA A 71 1.95 -15.42 7.62
CA ALA A 71 3.05 -16.34 7.80
C ALA A 71 4.26 -15.67 8.50
N LYS A 72 4.80 -16.32 9.54
CA LYS A 72 5.89 -15.79 10.38
C LYS A 72 7.09 -15.24 9.59
N ARG A 73 7.45 -15.90 8.46
CA ARG A 73 8.59 -15.47 7.62
C ARG A 73 8.50 -14.02 7.14
N PHE A 74 7.30 -13.45 6.98
CA PHE A 74 7.08 -12.08 6.52
C PHE A 74 7.15 -11.03 7.65
N THR A 75 7.34 -11.46 8.89
CA THR A 75 7.48 -10.56 10.05
C THR A 75 8.92 -10.46 10.55
N ALA A 76 9.90 -10.81 9.71
CA ALA A 76 11.32 -10.72 10.05
C ALA A 76 11.76 -9.26 10.25
N VAL A 77 12.32 -8.98 11.42
CA VAL A 77 12.85 -7.65 11.79
C VAL A 77 14.38 -7.67 11.99
N GLY A 78 14.99 -8.78 11.70
CA GLY A 78 16.45 -9.01 11.77
C GLY A 78 16.76 -10.50 11.74
N PRO A 79 18.05 -10.90 11.68
CA PRO A 79 18.44 -12.30 11.66
C PRO A 79 17.85 -13.06 12.86
N GLY A 80 17.01 -14.05 12.58
CA GLY A 80 16.34 -14.88 13.58
C GLY A 80 15.30 -14.16 14.47
N LYS A 81 15.01 -12.89 14.20
CA LYS A 81 14.07 -12.08 14.97
C LYS A 81 12.81 -11.81 14.17
N TYR A 82 11.66 -12.06 14.79
CA TYR A 82 10.34 -11.91 14.19
C TYR A 82 9.46 -11.07 15.09
N GLN A 83 8.63 -10.21 14.50
CA GLN A 83 7.60 -9.48 15.22
C GLN A 83 6.50 -10.45 15.65
N PRO A 84 5.92 -10.30 16.86
CA PRO A 84 4.73 -11.03 17.25
C PRO A 84 3.56 -10.79 16.29
N ILE A 85 2.76 -11.83 16.05
CA ILE A 85 1.62 -11.83 15.13
C ILE A 85 0.33 -11.96 15.94
N GLY A 86 -0.73 -11.31 15.51
CA GLY A 86 -2.05 -11.47 16.11
C GLY A 86 -3.10 -10.56 15.50
N GLU A 87 -4.36 -10.80 15.87
CA GLU A 87 -5.48 -9.97 15.44
C GLU A 87 -5.46 -8.57 16.08
N ASP A 88 -4.93 -8.44 17.31
CA ASP A 88 -4.73 -7.16 17.99
C ASP A 88 -3.55 -6.40 17.36
N CYS A 89 -3.76 -5.83 16.18
CA CYS A 89 -2.73 -5.23 15.33
C CYS A 89 -3.02 -3.77 14.92
N LEU A 90 -4.16 -3.20 15.30
CA LEU A 90 -4.54 -1.85 14.89
C LEU A 90 -3.75 -0.79 15.65
N THR A 91 -2.49 -0.67 15.29
CA THR A 91 -1.52 0.26 15.90
C THR A 91 -0.78 1.03 14.81
N LEU A 92 -0.32 2.22 15.17
CA LEU A 92 0.53 3.04 14.33
C LEU A 92 1.82 3.44 15.08
N ASN A 93 2.77 3.98 14.31
CA ASN A 93 4.03 4.48 14.85
C ASN A 93 4.24 5.91 14.35
N VAL A 94 4.80 6.77 15.19
CA VAL A 94 5.11 8.16 14.85
C VAL A 94 6.61 8.39 15.01
N PHE A 95 7.21 9.05 14.03
CA PHE A 95 8.61 9.48 14.03
C PHE A 95 8.65 10.99 13.80
N SER A 96 9.22 11.73 14.73
CA SER A 96 9.30 13.19 14.66
C SER A 96 10.73 13.67 14.97
N PRO A 97 11.19 14.78 14.37
CA PRO A 97 12.36 15.49 14.87
C PRO A 97 12.19 15.87 16.34
N ASP A 98 13.27 15.79 17.13
CA ASP A 98 13.25 16.03 18.57
C ASP A 98 13.22 17.52 18.97
N THR A 99 12.93 18.41 18.04
CA THR A 99 12.91 19.87 18.22
C THR A 99 11.51 20.44 18.04
N VAL A 100 11.14 21.42 18.85
CA VAL A 100 9.91 22.20 18.69
C VAL A 100 10.15 23.30 17.64
N ARG A 101 9.13 23.54 16.79
CA ARG A 101 9.08 24.65 15.83
C ARG A 101 7.90 25.57 16.14
N SER A 102 7.98 26.82 15.69
CA SER A 102 6.87 27.78 15.74
C SER A 102 5.74 27.40 14.78
N THR A 103 6.08 26.80 13.63
CA THR A 103 5.10 26.24 12.67
C THR A 103 5.11 24.73 12.75
N PRO A 104 3.94 24.06 12.84
CA PRO A 104 3.86 22.61 12.80
C PRO A 104 4.47 22.03 11.52
N ARG A 105 4.92 20.77 11.59
CA ARG A 105 5.56 20.06 10.47
C ARG A 105 4.54 19.39 9.59
N PRO A 106 4.76 19.30 8.27
CA PRO A 106 3.94 18.44 7.43
C PRO A 106 4.02 16.99 7.91
N VAL A 107 2.93 16.26 7.72
CA VAL A 107 2.78 14.86 8.14
C VAL A 107 2.79 13.96 6.93
N MET A 108 3.56 12.89 6.95
CA MET A 108 3.59 11.86 5.92
C MET A 108 3.13 10.53 6.52
N VAL A 109 1.99 10.00 6.04
CA VAL A 109 1.38 8.75 6.53
C VAL A 109 1.65 7.63 5.56
N PHE A 110 2.45 6.64 5.96
CA PHE A 110 2.86 5.50 5.15
C PHE A 110 1.95 4.31 5.31
N ILE A 111 1.48 3.77 4.19
CA ILE A 111 0.73 2.52 4.06
C ILE A 111 1.63 1.51 3.35
N HIS A 112 2.00 0.42 4.05
CA HIS A 112 2.90 -0.57 3.47
C HIS A 112 2.19 -1.48 2.45
N GLY A 113 2.98 -2.04 1.52
CA GLY A 113 2.53 -3.03 0.56
C GLY A 113 2.47 -4.45 1.11
N GLY A 114 2.38 -5.40 0.19
CA GLY A 114 2.32 -6.84 0.47
C GLY A 114 1.05 -7.52 -0.05
N ALA A 115 0.52 -7.06 -1.19
CA ALA A 115 -0.62 -7.64 -1.90
C ALA A 115 -1.87 -7.86 -1.01
N TYR A 116 -2.04 -7.05 0.03
CA TYR A 116 -3.08 -7.19 1.07
C TYR A 116 -3.07 -8.54 1.81
N ILE A 117 -1.96 -9.26 1.81
CA ILE A 117 -1.83 -10.59 2.45
C ILE A 117 -0.67 -10.69 3.43
N LEU A 118 0.28 -9.74 3.39
CA LEU A 118 1.48 -9.76 4.24
C LEU A 118 2.00 -8.34 4.49
N GLY A 119 2.97 -8.24 5.38
CA GLY A 119 3.67 -6.99 5.66
C GLY A 119 3.60 -6.57 7.12
N THR A 120 4.48 -5.65 7.49
CA THR A 120 4.50 -5.08 8.84
C THR A 120 5.26 -3.76 8.88
N THR A 121 4.75 -2.83 9.67
CA THR A 121 5.42 -1.55 9.93
C THR A 121 6.75 -1.69 10.70
N ALA A 122 7.03 -2.87 11.28
CA ALA A 122 8.30 -3.13 11.96
C ALA A 122 9.45 -3.52 11.03
N THR A 123 9.19 -3.70 9.74
CA THR A 123 10.24 -3.91 8.73
C THR A 123 11.27 -2.80 8.83
N PRO A 124 12.59 -3.10 8.98
CA PRO A 124 13.62 -2.07 9.11
C PRO A 124 13.68 -1.06 7.97
N LEU A 125 13.17 -1.42 6.80
CA LEU A 125 13.02 -0.57 5.63
C LEU A 125 12.10 0.64 5.93
N TYR A 126 11.07 0.47 6.75
CA TYR A 126 10.03 1.47 7.02
C TYR A 126 10.30 2.35 8.25
N ASP A 127 11.55 2.38 8.76
CA ASP A 127 11.92 3.29 9.85
C ASP A 127 11.90 4.75 9.38
N GLY A 128 10.91 5.50 9.81
CA GLY A 128 10.67 6.89 9.38
C GLY A 128 11.69 7.91 9.91
N SER A 129 12.59 7.52 10.83
CA SER A 129 13.48 8.47 11.50
C SER A 129 14.42 9.24 10.55
N ALA A 130 14.92 8.58 9.49
CA ALA A 130 15.81 9.24 8.54
C ALA A 130 15.05 10.29 7.72
N LEU A 131 13.88 9.93 7.17
CA LEU A 131 13.01 10.82 6.40
C LEU A 131 12.53 11.99 7.27
N ALA A 132 12.03 11.72 8.48
CA ALA A 132 11.59 12.74 9.42
C ALA A 132 12.67 13.78 9.69
N ARG A 133 13.90 13.34 9.98
CA ARG A 133 15.02 14.23 10.28
C ARG A 133 15.54 14.99 9.07
N THR A 134 15.65 14.33 7.89
CA THR A 134 16.29 14.96 6.71
C THR A 134 15.36 15.93 6.01
N GLN A 135 14.05 15.71 6.11
CA GLN A 135 13.04 16.55 5.45
C GLN A 135 12.24 17.41 6.44
N ASP A 136 12.53 17.30 7.75
CA ASP A 136 11.85 18.03 8.82
C ASP A 136 10.32 17.84 8.79
N VAL A 137 9.89 16.58 8.66
CA VAL A 137 8.49 16.12 8.61
C VAL A 137 8.19 15.19 9.79
N VAL A 138 6.91 15.00 10.10
CA VAL A 138 6.44 13.91 10.97
C VAL A 138 6.06 12.72 10.08
N VAL A 139 6.63 11.55 10.34
CA VAL A 139 6.30 10.32 9.60
C VAL A 139 5.45 9.42 10.47
N VAL A 140 4.33 8.94 9.93
CA VAL A 140 3.45 7.95 10.57
C VAL A 140 3.47 6.68 9.74
N THR A 141 3.59 5.50 10.36
CA THR A 141 3.45 4.21 9.66
C THR A 141 2.30 3.43 10.28
N VAL A 142 1.37 2.95 9.44
CA VAL A 142 0.10 2.35 9.86
C VAL A 142 0.12 0.84 9.65
N GLN A 143 -0.18 0.09 10.72
CA GLN A 143 -0.49 -1.34 10.63
C GLN A 143 -1.99 -1.52 10.46
N TYR A 144 -2.40 -2.37 9.54
CA TYR A 144 -3.80 -2.61 9.18
C TYR A 144 -4.07 -4.11 9.01
N ARG A 145 -5.34 -4.50 9.00
CA ARG A 145 -5.76 -5.88 8.74
C ARG A 145 -5.68 -6.20 7.26
N PHE A 146 -5.32 -7.43 6.94
CA PHE A 146 -5.26 -7.93 5.56
C PHE A 146 -5.62 -9.42 5.46
N GLY A 147 -5.57 -10.00 4.23
CA GLY A 147 -6.06 -11.34 3.98
C GLY A 147 -7.53 -11.47 4.37
N PRO A 148 -7.94 -12.62 4.92
CA PRO A 148 -9.34 -12.85 5.27
C PRO A 148 -9.86 -11.93 6.39
N PHE A 149 -8.97 -11.25 7.12
CA PHE A 149 -9.35 -10.36 8.22
C PHE A 149 -9.65 -8.93 7.79
N GLY A 150 -9.19 -8.50 6.62
CA GLY A 150 -9.28 -7.10 6.18
C GLY A 150 -9.79 -6.90 4.77
N TYR A 151 -9.58 -7.87 3.87
CA TYR A 151 -9.84 -7.73 2.44
C TYR A 151 -10.63 -8.90 1.82
N LEU A 152 -11.35 -9.66 2.64
CA LEU A 152 -12.38 -10.59 2.19
C LEU A 152 -13.72 -10.11 2.76
N ASP A 153 -14.74 -10.03 1.93
CA ASP A 153 -16.02 -9.45 2.31
C ASP A 153 -17.01 -10.53 2.74
N PHE A 154 -17.40 -10.47 4.01
CA PHE A 154 -18.43 -11.34 4.59
C PHE A 154 -19.74 -10.58 4.89
N SER A 155 -19.91 -9.36 4.39
CA SER A 155 -21.07 -8.52 4.71
C SER A 155 -22.40 -9.18 4.35
N SER A 156 -22.44 -9.97 3.28
CA SER A 156 -23.62 -10.74 2.84
C SER A 156 -24.04 -11.86 3.81
N TYR A 157 -23.18 -12.22 4.78
CA TYR A 157 -23.46 -13.21 5.83
C TYR A 157 -23.80 -12.56 7.17
N SER A 158 -24.06 -11.26 7.21
CA SER A 158 -24.52 -10.57 8.42
C SER A 158 -25.87 -11.10 8.89
N THR A 159 -26.07 -11.13 10.21
CA THR A 159 -27.33 -11.46 10.88
C THR A 159 -27.68 -10.34 11.86
N ASP A 160 -28.89 -10.34 12.42
CA ASP A 160 -29.30 -9.40 13.47
C ASP A 160 -28.38 -9.49 14.69
N GLU A 161 -27.86 -10.70 14.97
CA GLU A 161 -26.96 -10.93 16.11
C GLU A 161 -25.49 -10.58 15.81
N ARG A 162 -25.10 -10.54 14.53
CA ARG A 162 -23.72 -10.34 14.12
C ARG A 162 -23.61 -9.64 12.78
N THR A 163 -23.06 -8.45 12.79
CA THR A 163 -22.70 -7.71 11.58
C THR A 163 -21.26 -8.03 11.17
N PHE A 164 -21.03 -8.20 9.89
CA PHE A 164 -19.73 -8.20 9.22
C PHE A 164 -19.69 -6.99 8.29
N ASP A 165 -18.62 -6.19 8.36
CA ASP A 165 -18.52 -4.97 7.54
C ASP A 165 -17.68 -5.24 6.28
N SER A 166 -18.02 -4.57 5.19
CA SER A 166 -17.23 -4.54 3.96
C SER A 166 -15.99 -3.65 4.11
N ASN A 167 -15.02 -3.81 3.22
CA ASN A 167 -13.84 -2.95 3.10
C ASN A 167 -13.10 -2.68 4.42
N VAL A 168 -13.05 -3.69 5.29
CA VAL A 168 -12.52 -3.58 6.65
C VAL A 168 -11.09 -3.02 6.68
N GLY A 169 -10.22 -3.43 5.74
CA GLY A 169 -8.86 -2.92 5.65
C GLY A 169 -8.79 -1.44 5.25
N ILE A 170 -9.68 -0.98 4.36
CA ILE A 170 -9.76 0.45 4.00
C ILE A 170 -10.31 1.26 5.17
N ARG A 171 -11.30 0.72 5.90
CA ARG A 171 -11.82 1.35 7.14
C ARG A 171 -10.74 1.46 8.22
N ASP A 172 -9.77 0.53 8.28
CA ASP A 172 -8.60 0.65 9.17
C ASP A 172 -7.72 1.85 8.79
N HIS A 173 -7.50 2.10 7.50
CA HIS A 173 -6.75 3.28 7.03
C HIS A 173 -7.49 4.58 7.36
N LEU A 174 -8.82 4.63 7.16
CA LEU A 174 -9.64 5.78 7.53
C LEU A 174 -9.54 6.07 9.02
N ALA A 175 -9.70 5.07 9.88
CA ALA A 175 -9.57 5.23 11.35
C ALA A 175 -8.18 5.71 11.77
N ALA A 176 -7.12 5.24 11.11
CA ALA A 176 -5.76 5.71 11.37
C ALA A 176 -5.57 7.18 10.94
N LEU A 177 -6.14 7.60 9.81
CA LEU A 177 -6.12 8.98 9.35
C LEU A 177 -6.93 9.90 10.27
N GLU A 178 -8.09 9.46 10.75
CA GLU A 178 -8.86 10.18 11.76
C GLU A 178 -8.08 10.33 13.08
N TRP A 179 -7.34 9.27 13.48
CA TRP A 179 -6.44 9.37 14.62
C TRP A 179 -5.36 10.44 14.39
N VAL A 180 -4.77 10.49 13.20
CA VAL A 180 -3.79 11.52 12.81
C VAL A 180 -4.39 12.91 12.94
N GLN A 181 -5.61 13.13 12.43
CA GLN A 181 -6.31 14.42 12.53
C GLN A 181 -6.47 14.86 13.99
N ARG A 182 -6.83 13.96 14.89
CA ARG A 182 -7.06 14.30 16.32
C ARG A 182 -5.78 14.47 17.13
N ASN A 183 -4.69 13.78 16.78
CA ASN A 183 -3.57 13.59 17.72
C ASN A 183 -2.22 14.13 17.25
N ILE A 184 -2.00 14.27 15.94
CA ILE A 184 -0.63 14.46 15.40
C ILE A 184 0.02 15.79 15.82
N ALA A 185 -0.78 16.79 16.20
CA ALA A 185 -0.29 18.07 16.70
C ALA A 185 0.58 17.92 17.96
N ALA A 186 0.24 16.99 18.86
CA ALA A 186 1.03 16.70 20.05
C ALA A 186 2.44 16.16 19.74
N PHE A 187 2.62 15.58 18.55
CA PHE A 187 3.89 15.06 18.04
C PHE A 187 4.65 16.09 17.16
N GLY A 188 4.14 17.32 17.09
CA GLY A 188 4.70 18.43 16.32
C GLY A 188 4.30 18.46 14.85
N GLY A 189 3.30 17.65 14.45
CA GLY A 189 2.74 17.59 13.10
C GLY A 189 1.57 18.55 12.88
N ASP A 190 1.31 18.88 11.62
CA ASP A 190 0.17 19.71 11.19
C ASP A 190 -0.94 18.82 10.65
N PRO A 191 -2.10 18.68 11.35
CA PRO A 191 -3.24 17.94 10.84
C PRO A 191 -3.82 18.55 9.57
N GLY A 192 -3.60 19.86 9.32
CA GLY A 192 -3.99 20.57 8.10
C GLY A 192 -3.03 20.35 6.92
N ASN A 193 -1.94 19.58 7.09
CA ASN A 193 -0.98 19.29 6.02
C ASN A 193 -0.51 17.84 6.08
N VAL A 194 -1.39 16.91 5.71
CA VAL A 194 -1.18 15.46 5.72
C VAL A 194 -1.02 14.95 4.29
N THR A 195 0.09 14.29 4.00
CA THR A 195 0.34 13.55 2.76
C THR A 195 0.29 12.05 3.04
N ILE A 196 -0.62 11.34 2.39
CA ILE A 196 -0.61 9.86 2.42
C ILE A 196 0.35 9.34 1.36
N PHE A 197 1.11 8.29 1.68
CA PHE A 197 1.95 7.62 0.70
C PHE A 197 2.00 6.12 0.96
N GLY A 198 2.15 5.35 -0.11
CA GLY A 198 2.19 3.89 -0.01
C GLY A 198 2.79 3.27 -1.25
N GLU A 199 3.23 2.04 -1.10
CA GLU A 199 3.88 1.29 -2.18
C GLU A 199 3.15 -0.02 -2.42
N SER A 200 3.08 -0.47 -3.70
CA SER A 200 2.42 -1.72 -4.08
C SER A 200 0.93 -1.71 -3.67
N ALA A 201 0.44 -2.72 -2.95
CA ALA A 201 -0.89 -2.71 -2.34
C ALA A 201 -1.13 -1.46 -1.45
N GLY A 202 -0.08 -0.93 -0.80
CA GLY A 202 -0.18 0.35 -0.09
C GLY A 202 -0.41 1.54 -1.02
N GLY A 203 0.21 1.54 -2.20
CA GLY A 203 -0.07 2.50 -3.28
C GLY A 203 -1.49 2.34 -3.84
N SER A 204 -1.97 1.10 -3.97
CA SER A 204 -3.37 0.81 -4.34
C SER A 204 -4.34 1.30 -3.27
N ALA A 205 -4.01 1.14 -1.98
CA ALA A 205 -4.80 1.69 -0.87
C ALA A 205 -4.86 3.23 -0.92
N VAL A 206 -3.75 3.90 -1.29
CA VAL A 206 -3.74 5.36 -1.53
C VAL A 206 -4.73 5.74 -2.64
N LEU A 207 -4.78 4.99 -3.74
CA LEU A 207 -5.73 5.23 -4.83
C LEU A 207 -7.18 4.93 -4.40
N ALA A 208 -7.41 3.87 -3.61
CA ALA A 208 -8.74 3.58 -3.05
C ALA A 208 -9.20 4.70 -2.12
N LEU A 209 -8.31 5.26 -1.29
CA LEU A 209 -8.62 6.41 -0.45
C LEU A 209 -8.90 7.68 -1.28
N LEU A 210 -8.20 7.89 -2.40
CA LEU A 210 -8.53 8.99 -3.35
C LEU A 210 -9.91 8.82 -3.99
N ALA A 211 -10.37 7.60 -4.20
CA ALA A 211 -11.68 7.28 -4.75
C ALA A 211 -12.79 7.22 -3.68
N SER A 212 -12.43 7.22 -2.39
CA SER A 212 -13.38 7.09 -1.28
C SER A 212 -13.93 8.44 -0.83
N PRO A 213 -15.27 8.64 -0.85
CA PRO A 213 -15.88 9.85 -0.27
C PRO A 213 -15.60 10.00 1.23
N ALA A 214 -15.45 8.89 1.95
CA ALA A 214 -15.22 8.85 3.40
C ALA A 214 -13.85 9.44 3.80
N SER A 215 -12.91 9.54 2.88
CA SER A 215 -11.57 10.07 3.14
C SER A 215 -11.44 11.59 2.95
N LYS A 216 -12.51 12.25 2.52
CA LYS A 216 -12.51 13.70 2.25
C LYS A 216 -12.09 14.50 3.48
N GLY A 217 -11.05 15.32 3.33
CA GLY A 217 -10.53 16.18 4.40
C GLY A 217 -9.56 15.49 5.37
N LEU A 218 -9.31 14.17 5.23
CA LEU A 218 -8.36 13.46 6.09
C LEU A 218 -6.90 13.61 5.61
N PHE A 219 -6.68 13.97 4.35
CA PHE A 219 -5.37 14.25 3.78
C PHE A 219 -5.45 15.34 2.69
N HIS A 220 -4.29 15.90 2.33
CA HIS A 220 -4.16 17.09 1.50
C HIS A 220 -3.30 16.86 0.25
N ALA A 221 -2.55 15.75 0.22
CA ALA A 221 -1.75 15.29 -0.91
C ALA A 221 -1.55 13.78 -0.85
N ALA A 222 -1.22 13.16 -1.99
CA ALA A 222 -1.06 11.72 -2.09
C ALA A 222 0.17 11.34 -2.92
N ILE A 223 0.85 10.23 -2.56
CA ILE A 223 1.93 9.63 -3.33
C ILE A 223 1.65 8.14 -3.48
N ALA A 224 1.34 7.69 -4.70
CA ALA A 224 1.11 6.29 -5.04
C ALA A 224 2.35 5.70 -5.73
N GLN A 225 3.08 4.84 -5.01
CA GLN A 225 4.31 4.22 -5.49
C GLN A 225 4.01 2.80 -5.97
N SER A 226 4.31 2.53 -7.24
CA SER A 226 4.07 1.23 -7.88
C SER A 226 2.71 0.62 -7.53
N PRO A 227 1.60 1.39 -7.61
CA PRO A 227 0.28 0.85 -7.29
C PRO A 227 -0.13 -0.19 -8.32
N ALA A 228 -0.98 -1.12 -7.91
CA ALA A 228 -1.76 -1.99 -8.78
C ALA A 228 -3.23 -1.49 -8.77
N PRO A 229 -3.61 -0.51 -9.61
CA PRO A 229 -4.92 0.16 -9.53
C PRO A 229 -6.12 -0.78 -9.73
N GLU A 230 -5.91 -1.89 -10.44
CA GLU A 230 -6.92 -2.91 -10.68
C GLU A 230 -6.94 -4.02 -9.61
N LEU A 231 -6.16 -3.89 -8.53
CA LEU A 231 -6.23 -4.77 -7.37
C LEU A 231 -7.45 -4.40 -6.50
N VAL A 232 -8.63 -4.60 -7.08
CA VAL A 232 -9.96 -4.43 -6.49
C VAL A 232 -10.79 -5.66 -6.79
N VAL A 233 -11.90 -5.85 -6.07
CA VAL A 233 -12.78 -7.02 -6.22
C VAL A 233 -14.20 -6.53 -6.49
N GLU A 234 -14.83 -7.05 -7.54
CA GLU A 234 -16.25 -6.81 -7.80
C GLU A 234 -17.11 -7.43 -6.69
N ALA A 235 -18.24 -6.81 -6.35
CA ALA A 235 -19.11 -7.30 -5.28
C ALA A 235 -19.61 -8.74 -5.53
N SER A 236 -19.85 -9.12 -6.79
CA SER A 236 -20.20 -10.48 -7.18
C SER A 236 -19.09 -11.47 -6.90
N ASP A 237 -17.86 -11.14 -7.26
CA ASP A 237 -16.67 -11.97 -7.05
C ASP A 237 -16.33 -12.07 -5.56
N ALA A 238 -16.47 -10.98 -4.80
CA ALA A 238 -16.27 -10.96 -3.37
C ALA A 238 -17.17 -11.97 -2.65
N ARG A 239 -18.44 -12.08 -3.08
CA ARG A 239 -19.38 -13.07 -2.55
C ARG A 239 -18.97 -14.51 -2.88
N LEU A 240 -18.53 -14.76 -4.12
CA LEU A 240 -18.05 -16.08 -4.53
C LEU A 240 -16.79 -16.49 -3.72
N TYR A 241 -15.87 -15.56 -3.50
CA TYR A 241 -14.70 -15.83 -2.68
C TYR A 241 -15.02 -16.03 -1.20
N ALA A 242 -15.98 -15.30 -0.65
CA ALA A 242 -16.44 -15.50 0.72
C ALA A 242 -17.09 -16.88 0.91
N ASP A 243 -17.94 -17.31 -0.04
CA ASP A 243 -18.53 -18.66 -0.02
C ASP A 243 -17.45 -19.75 -0.11
N ALA A 244 -16.53 -19.63 -1.09
CA ALA A 244 -15.42 -20.58 -1.24
C ALA A 244 -14.54 -20.64 0.03
N PHE A 245 -14.26 -19.50 0.66
CA PHE A 245 -13.51 -19.42 1.91
C PHE A 245 -14.21 -20.18 3.04
N LEU A 246 -15.52 -19.97 3.21
CA LEU A 246 -16.31 -20.65 4.25
C LEU A 246 -16.35 -22.16 4.03
N ARG A 247 -16.48 -22.61 2.79
CA ARG A 247 -16.41 -24.04 2.43
C ARG A 247 -15.04 -24.64 2.72
N ILE A 248 -13.96 -23.93 2.37
CA ILE A 248 -12.58 -24.32 2.71
C ILE A 248 -12.38 -24.38 4.22
N LEU A 249 -12.97 -23.47 4.98
CA LEU A 249 -12.88 -23.42 6.43
C LEU A 249 -13.63 -24.59 7.09
N GLU A 250 -14.79 -24.94 6.53
CA GLU A 250 -15.61 -26.06 7.00
C GLU A 250 -15.00 -27.43 6.61
N SER A 251 -14.55 -27.55 5.37
CA SER A 251 -13.91 -28.74 4.84
C SER A 251 -12.58 -28.38 4.16
N PRO A 252 -11.45 -28.62 4.81
CA PRO A 252 -10.14 -28.35 4.22
C PRO A 252 -9.86 -29.07 2.90
N GLU A 253 -10.61 -30.11 2.57
CA GLU A 253 -10.49 -30.90 1.33
C GLU A 253 -11.29 -30.29 0.16
N TYR A 254 -12.06 -29.21 0.39
CA TYR A 254 -12.88 -28.55 -0.63
C TYR A 254 -12.05 -28.16 -1.87
N ARG A 255 -12.57 -28.50 -3.06
CA ARG A 255 -11.96 -28.20 -4.37
C ARG A 255 -12.96 -27.45 -5.25
N ALA A 256 -12.44 -26.63 -6.18
CA ALA A 256 -13.26 -25.97 -7.17
C ALA A 256 -14.02 -26.97 -8.05
N GLY A 257 -15.32 -26.73 -8.30
CA GLY A 257 -16.17 -27.52 -9.21
C GLY A 257 -17.08 -28.55 -8.56
N ALA A 258 -17.15 -28.64 -7.25
CA ALA A 258 -18.21 -29.37 -6.57
C ALA A 258 -19.56 -28.63 -6.82
N ARG A 259 -20.41 -29.18 -7.69
CA ARG A 259 -21.56 -28.46 -8.27
C ARG A 259 -22.88 -28.53 -7.48
N ASP A 260 -23.00 -29.35 -6.44
CA ASP A 260 -24.28 -29.68 -5.79
C ASP A 260 -24.28 -29.45 -4.28
N GLU A 261 -23.57 -28.43 -3.79
CA GLU A 261 -23.55 -28.12 -2.36
C GLU A 261 -24.61 -27.08 -2.01
N GLU A 262 -25.34 -27.33 -0.92
CA GLU A 262 -26.29 -26.36 -0.37
C GLU A 262 -25.57 -25.04 -0.03
N PRO A 263 -26.23 -23.88 -0.25
CA PRO A 263 -25.67 -22.59 0.14
C PRO A 263 -25.34 -22.54 1.63
N ILE A 264 -24.19 -21.94 1.99
CA ILE A 264 -23.88 -21.68 3.38
C ILE A 264 -24.83 -20.61 3.92
N THR A 265 -25.54 -20.94 5.00
CA THR A 265 -26.46 -19.98 5.63
C THR A 265 -25.71 -18.93 6.43
N PRO A 266 -26.27 -17.72 6.65
CA PRO A 266 -25.64 -16.69 7.48
C PRO A 266 -25.32 -17.17 8.90
N GLU A 267 -26.17 -17.99 9.52
CA GLU A 267 -25.94 -18.57 10.85
C GLU A 267 -24.74 -19.51 10.85
N ARG A 268 -24.61 -20.33 9.78
CA ARG A 268 -23.47 -21.23 9.63
C ARG A 268 -22.18 -20.48 9.42
N ALA A 269 -22.18 -19.46 8.55
CA ALA A 269 -21.05 -18.56 8.33
C ALA A 269 -20.62 -17.88 9.63
N ARG A 270 -21.58 -17.34 10.40
CA ARG A 270 -21.33 -16.75 11.72
C ARG A 270 -20.63 -17.72 12.65
N GLN A 271 -21.12 -18.97 12.74
CA GLN A 271 -20.52 -19.99 13.59
C GLN A 271 -19.08 -20.30 13.17
N LEU A 272 -18.82 -20.48 11.88
CA LEU A 272 -17.49 -20.76 11.34
C LEU A 272 -16.52 -19.60 11.64
N LEU A 273 -16.89 -18.37 11.28
CA LEU A 273 -16.04 -17.18 11.40
C LEU A 273 -15.76 -16.77 12.87
N THR A 274 -16.69 -17.01 13.78
CA THR A 274 -16.52 -16.64 15.19
C THR A 274 -15.79 -17.70 16.02
N LYS A 275 -15.97 -18.99 15.69
CA LYS A 275 -15.35 -20.09 16.43
C LYS A 275 -13.94 -20.46 15.94
N ALA A 276 -13.63 -20.18 14.67
CA ALA A 276 -12.32 -20.49 14.10
C ALA A 276 -11.20 -19.71 14.79
N SER A 277 -10.08 -20.36 15.01
CA SER A 277 -8.87 -19.66 15.46
C SER A 277 -8.31 -18.75 14.36
N ALA A 278 -7.54 -17.74 14.73
CA ALA A 278 -6.84 -16.89 13.76
C ALA A 278 -5.91 -17.69 12.83
N ALA A 279 -5.34 -18.77 13.35
CA ALA A 279 -4.50 -19.67 12.57
C ALA A 279 -5.29 -20.46 11.51
N ASP A 280 -6.51 -20.91 11.84
CA ASP A 280 -7.36 -21.64 10.89
C ASP A 280 -7.90 -20.71 9.80
N LEU A 281 -8.33 -19.50 10.16
CA LEU A 281 -8.71 -18.46 9.18
C LEU A 281 -7.54 -18.13 8.23
N HIS A 282 -6.32 -17.99 8.76
CA HIS A 282 -5.14 -17.76 7.93
C HIS A 282 -4.84 -18.94 6.99
N LYS A 283 -4.93 -20.18 7.48
CA LYS A 283 -4.73 -21.39 6.64
C LYS A 283 -5.80 -21.49 5.54
N ALA A 284 -7.06 -21.24 5.87
CA ALA A 284 -8.14 -21.20 4.89
C ALA A 284 -7.89 -20.12 3.83
N GLY A 285 -7.43 -18.94 4.25
CA GLY A 285 -7.04 -17.85 3.35
C GLY A 285 -5.91 -18.22 2.39
N ALA A 286 -4.90 -18.94 2.86
CA ALA A 286 -3.81 -19.41 2.00
C ALA A 286 -4.30 -20.43 0.95
N ARG A 287 -5.29 -21.27 1.31
CA ARG A 287 -5.93 -22.22 0.37
C ARG A 287 -6.82 -21.50 -0.64
N LEU A 288 -7.53 -20.45 -0.20
CA LEU A 288 -8.32 -19.61 -1.10
C LEU A 288 -7.47 -18.97 -2.21
N LEU A 289 -6.24 -18.54 -1.91
CA LEU A 289 -5.30 -18.04 -2.92
C LEU A 289 -4.95 -19.11 -3.97
N ALA A 290 -4.82 -20.37 -3.56
CA ALA A 290 -4.59 -21.47 -4.49
C ALA A 290 -5.86 -21.80 -5.29
N TYR A 291 -7.03 -21.74 -4.65
CA TYR A 291 -8.33 -21.92 -5.30
C TYR A 291 -8.57 -20.87 -6.40
N ALA A 292 -8.33 -19.60 -6.11
CA ALA A 292 -8.54 -18.49 -7.03
C ALA A 292 -7.76 -18.63 -8.36
N LYS A 293 -6.59 -19.28 -8.33
CA LYS A 293 -5.78 -19.53 -9.54
C LYS A 293 -6.40 -20.56 -10.51
N HIS A 294 -7.38 -21.32 -10.05
CA HIS A 294 -7.97 -22.45 -10.79
C HIS A 294 -9.48 -22.24 -11.03
N THR A 295 -9.98 -21.04 -10.88
CA THR A 295 -11.38 -20.68 -11.10
C THR A 295 -11.52 -19.71 -12.25
N ASP A 296 -12.71 -19.64 -12.84
CA ASP A 296 -13.07 -18.68 -13.88
C ASP A 296 -13.56 -17.34 -13.29
N ILE A 297 -13.28 -17.07 -12.01
CA ILE A 297 -13.61 -15.80 -11.36
C ILE A 297 -12.72 -14.71 -12.00
N VAL A 298 -13.33 -13.61 -12.39
CA VAL A 298 -12.66 -12.55 -13.16
C VAL A 298 -11.56 -11.86 -12.35
N SER A 299 -11.79 -11.62 -11.06
CA SER A 299 -10.78 -11.04 -10.17
C SER A 299 -9.73 -12.11 -9.80
N PRO A 300 -8.49 -12.03 -10.28
CA PRO A 300 -7.50 -13.10 -10.10
C PRO A 300 -6.96 -13.21 -8.66
N VAL A 301 -7.25 -12.22 -7.83
CA VAL A 301 -6.80 -12.15 -6.43
C VAL A 301 -8.02 -11.98 -5.53
N PRO A 302 -8.23 -12.87 -4.54
CA PRO A 302 -9.41 -12.82 -3.69
C PRO A 302 -9.37 -11.71 -2.62
N TYR A 303 -8.25 -11.01 -2.49
CA TYR A 303 -8.03 -9.98 -1.49
C TYR A 303 -7.80 -8.62 -2.14
N GLY A 304 -8.75 -7.73 -1.97
CA GLY A 304 -8.69 -6.36 -2.47
C GLY A 304 -9.85 -5.54 -1.91
N PRO A 305 -9.81 -4.22 -2.04
CA PRO A 305 -10.98 -3.40 -1.78
C PRO A 305 -12.15 -3.83 -2.67
N VAL A 306 -13.33 -3.99 -2.07
CA VAL A 306 -14.56 -4.34 -2.79
C VAL A 306 -15.22 -3.06 -3.28
N ILE A 307 -15.58 -3.01 -4.55
CA ILE A 307 -16.26 -1.86 -5.15
C ILE A 307 -17.78 -2.00 -5.05
N GLY A 308 -18.47 -0.86 -5.00
CA GLY A 308 -19.93 -0.80 -4.98
C GLY A 308 -20.55 -0.56 -3.61
N ASP A 309 -19.75 -0.25 -2.56
CA ASP A 309 -20.24 0.09 -1.22
C ASP A 309 -20.05 1.60 -0.89
N ASP A 310 -20.36 1.97 0.34
CA ASP A 310 -20.24 3.35 0.85
C ASP A 310 -18.78 3.84 0.94
N ILE A 311 -17.83 2.92 1.07
CA ILE A 311 -16.40 3.22 1.17
C ILE A 311 -15.76 3.37 -0.20
N LEU A 312 -16.06 2.48 -1.13
CA LEU A 312 -15.49 2.47 -2.48
C LEU A 312 -16.61 2.29 -3.51
N PRO A 313 -17.35 3.37 -3.86
CA PRO A 313 -18.49 3.29 -4.79
C PRO A 313 -18.13 2.79 -6.17
N GLU A 314 -16.91 3.06 -6.64
CA GLU A 314 -16.41 2.65 -7.95
C GLU A 314 -14.90 2.35 -7.91
N ALA A 315 -14.41 1.59 -8.89
CA ALA A 315 -12.98 1.27 -8.99
C ALA A 315 -12.14 2.55 -9.14
N PRO A 316 -10.95 2.64 -8.49
CA PRO A 316 -10.08 3.83 -8.59
C PRO A 316 -9.71 4.21 -10.02
N LEU A 317 -9.54 3.22 -10.91
CA LEU A 317 -9.25 3.44 -12.32
C LEU A 317 -10.42 4.13 -13.04
N ALA A 318 -11.63 3.64 -12.85
CA ALA A 318 -12.85 4.22 -13.40
C ALA A 318 -13.12 5.63 -12.84
N ALA A 319 -12.95 5.80 -11.52
CA ALA A 319 -13.07 7.10 -10.87
C ALA A 319 -12.07 8.13 -11.42
N ALA A 320 -10.82 7.71 -11.72
CA ALA A 320 -9.84 8.57 -12.34
C ALA A 320 -10.25 8.99 -13.75
N GLN A 321 -10.68 8.05 -14.59
CA GLN A 321 -11.16 8.32 -15.95
C GLN A 321 -12.37 9.25 -15.96
N ALA A 322 -13.25 9.11 -14.98
CA ALA A 322 -14.43 9.96 -14.80
C ALA A 322 -14.16 11.32 -14.13
N GLY A 323 -12.89 11.58 -13.69
CA GLY A 323 -12.53 12.82 -12.97
C GLY A 323 -13.14 12.92 -11.57
N LYS A 324 -13.39 11.79 -10.92
CA LYS A 324 -14.08 11.71 -9.61
C LYS A 324 -13.14 11.46 -8.43
N LEU A 325 -11.86 11.24 -8.66
CA LEU A 325 -10.89 11.17 -7.56
C LEU A 325 -10.86 12.48 -6.77
N LEU A 326 -10.59 12.41 -5.48
CA LEU A 326 -10.42 13.62 -4.67
C LEU A 326 -9.36 14.54 -5.29
N PRO A 327 -9.67 15.83 -5.49
CA PRO A 327 -8.82 16.76 -6.23
C PRO A 327 -7.64 17.28 -5.38
N VAL A 328 -6.84 16.38 -4.83
CA VAL A 328 -5.60 16.70 -4.10
C VAL A 328 -4.38 16.42 -4.98
N PRO A 329 -3.28 17.15 -4.83
CA PRO A 329 -2.05 16.89 -5.56
C PRO A 329 -1.58 15.45 -5.44
N LEU A 330 -1.13 14.85 -6.55
CA LEU A 330 -0.71 13.45 -6.64
C LEU A 330 0.70 13.31 -7.24
N ILE A 331 1.56 12.55 -6.58
CA ILE A 331 2.71 11.90 -7.21
C ILE A 331 2.32 10.44 -7.46
N ILE A 332 2.54 9.95 -8.68
CA ILE A 332 2.36 8.53 -9.03
C ILE A 332 3.52 8.06 -9.90
N GLY A 333 3.95 6.83 -9.73
CA GLY A 333 5.01 6.28 -10.57
C GLY A 333 5.28 4.82 -10.29
N THR A 334 6.15 4.24 -11.13
CA THR A 334 6.53 2.81 -11.09
C THR A 334 8.04 2.67 -11.20
N ASN A 335 8.53 1.48 -10.90
CA ASN A 335 9.92 1.11 -11.13
C ASN A 335 10.11 0.56 -12.55
N ASN A 336 11.29 0.71 -13.12
CA ASN A 336 11.52 0.30 -14.51
C ASN A 336 11.43 -1.23 -14.71
N ASP A 337 11.80 -2.01 -13.69
CA ASP A 337 11.92 -3.47 -13.77
C ASP A 337 10.99 -4.17 -12.75
N GLU A 338 9.76 -3.68 -12.59
CA GLU A 338 8.78 -4.14 -11.58
C GLU A 338 8.68 -5.66 -11.46
N GLY A 339 8.62 -6.34 -12.60
CA GLY A 339 8.32 -7.77 -12.68
C GLY A 339 9.43 -8.68 -12.14
N LEU A 340 10.69 -8.22 -12.13
CA LEU A 340 11.85 -9.08 -11.86
C LEU A 340 11.86 -9.63 -10.42
N LEU A 341 11.34 -8.87 -9.43
CA LEU A 341 11.18 -9.37 -8.07
C LEU A 341 10.25 -10.59 -8.04
N PHE A 342 9.09 -10.46 -8.68
CA PHE A 342 8.07 -11.50 -8.66
C PHE A 342 8.50 -12.74 -9.42
N ALA A 343 9.06 -12.58 -10.61
CA ALA A 343 9.58 -13.69 -11.41
C ALA A 343 10.65 -14.51 -10.68
N LYS A 344 11.53 -13.84 -9.93
CA LYS A 344 12.64 -14.50 -9.22
C LYS A 344 12.27 -15.06 -7.84
N THR A 345 11.17 -14.61 -7.22
CA THR A 345 10.85 -14.99 -5.83
C THR A 345 9.56 -15.76 -5.68
N TRP A 346 8.45 -15.29 -6.26
CA TRP A 346 7.12 -15.80 -5.95
C TRP A 346 6.30 -16.25 -7.16
N ASN A 347 6.69 -15.85 -8.36
CA ASN A 347 5.96 -16.12 -9.62
C ASN A 347 4.44 -15.88 -9.48
N ILE A 348 4.06 -14.69 -8.99
CA ILE A 348 2.67 -14.34 -8.68
C ILE A 348 2.04 -13.35 -9.66
N LEU A 349 2.80 -12.85 -10.63
CA LEU A 349 2.22 -11.99 -11.67
C LEU A 349 1.25 -12.83 -12.51
N PRO A 350 0.05 -12.30 -12.78
CA PRO A 350 -0.90 -12.98 -13.65
C PRO A 350 -0.31 -13.13 -15.06
N PRO A 351 -0.65 -14.19 -15.79
CA PRO A 351 -0.30 -14.32 -17.19
C PRO A 351 -0.87 -13.14 -17.98
N ALA A 352 -0.01 -12.33 -18.60
CA ALA A 352 -0.43 -11.13 -19.31
C ALA A 352 -1.38 -11.45 -20.47
N GLU A 353 -1.18 -12.56 -21.15
CA GLU A 353 -2.04 -13.03 -22.24
C GLU A 353 -3.50 -13.12 -21.81
N LYS A 354 -3.77 -13.89 -20.74
CA LYS A 354 -5.14 -14.03 -20.22
C LYS A 354 -5.71 -12.68 -19.81
N THR A 355 -4.95 -11.87 -19.09
CA THR A 355 -5.38 -10.55 -18.61
C THR A 355 -5.77 -9.61 -19.76
N VAL A 356 -4.97 -9.58 -20.84
CA VAL A 356 -5.25 -8.72 -22.01
C VAL A 356 -6.39 -9.27 -22.85
N ILE A 357 -6.40 -10.58 -23.11
CA ILE A 357 -7.46 -11.20 -23.92
C ILE A 357 -8.83 -11.06 -23.25
N ASP A 358 -8.90 -11.35 -21.96
CA ASP A 358 -10.15 -11.22 -21.17
C ASP A 358 -10.63 -9.75 -21.12
N ALA A 359 -9.70 -8.81 -21.11
CA ALA A 359 -10.00 -7.40 -21.01
C ALA A 359 -10.31 -6.72 -22.36
N ALA A 360 -9.60 -7.08 -23.44
CA ALA A 360 -9.59 -6.30 -24.67
C ALA A 360 -9.57 -7.15 -25.96
N GLY A 361 -9.64 -8.47 -25.83
CA GLY A 361 -9.67 -9.41 -26.95
C GLY A 361 -8.30 -9.73 -27.57
N ILE A 362 -8.28 -10.74 -28.45
CA ILE A 362 -7.07 -11.31 -29.06
C ILE A 362 -6.33 -10.32 -29.96
N ASP A 363 -7.03 -9.43 -30.64
CA ASP A 363 -6.39 -8.44 -31.51
C ASP A 363 -5.57 -7.43 -30.69
N SER A 364 -6.06 -6.99 -29.54
CA SER A 364 -5.33 -6.14 -28.60
C SER A 364 -4.14 -6.87 -28.01
N TRP A 365 -4.25 -8.16 -27.72
CA TRP A 365 -3.13 -8.99 -27.28
C TRP A 365 -2.01 -9.02 -28.32
N ASN A 366 -2.34 -9.28 -29.60
CA ASN A 366 -1.37 -9.34 -30.68
C ASN A 366 -0.64 -7.99 -30.87
N GLU A 367 -1.37 -6.87 -30.80
CA GLU A 367 -0.79 -5.52 -30.89
C GLU A 367 0.15 -5.21 -29.71
N ILE A 368 -0.27 -5.53 -28.49
CA ILE A 368 0.52 -5.27 -27.28
C ILE A 368 1.74 -6.19 -27.23
N SER A 369 1.57 -7.51 -27.38
CA SER A 369 2.64 -8.48 -27.22
C SER A 369 3.81 -8.25 -28.16
N ALA A 370 3.54 -7.82 -29.39
CA ALA A 370 4.56 -7.47 -30.38
C ALA A 370 5.50 -6.35 -29.90
N LEU A 371 5.02 -5.43 -29.05
CA LEU A 371 5.85 -4.35 -28.50
C LEU A 371 6.83 -4.81 -27.41
N TYR A 372 6.68 -6.05 -26.94
CA TYR A 372 7.49 -6.64 -25.87
C TYR A 372 8.40 -7.79 -26.33
N GLU A 373 8.39 -8.15 -27.62
CA GLU A 373 9.22 -9.24 -28.18
C GLU A 373 10.71 -9.10 -27.83
N LYS A 374 11.21 -7.86 -27.75
CA LYS A 374 12.61 -7.54 -27.43
C LYS A 374 12.95 -7.65 -25.94
N ASP A 375 11.95 -7.73 -25.07
CA ASP A 375 12.13 -7.76 -23.61
C ASP A 375 12.33 -9.19 -23.06
N GLY A 376 12.40 -10.18 -23.95
CA GLY A 376 12.65 -11.59 -23.64
C GLY A 376 11.40 -12.46 -23.67
N PRO A 377 11.58 -13.79 -23.73
CA PRO A 377 10.48 -14.74 -23.94
C PRO A 377 9.56 -14.90 -22.72
N ASP A 378 9.96 -14.40 -21.54
CA ASP A 378 9.27 -14.71 -20.30
C ASP A 378 8.04 -13.83 -20.04
N GLY A 379 7.78 -12.83 -20.86
CA GLY A 379 6.62 -11.93 -20.72
C GLY A 379 6.56 -11.16 -19.38
N VAL A 380 7.64 -11.20 -18.60
CA VAL A 380 7.70 -10.62 -17.23
C VAL A 380 7.43 -9.13 -17.25
N ARG A 381 8.05 -8.40 -18.20
CA ARG A 381 7.84 -6.97 -18.33
C ARG A 381 6.42 -6.64 -18.76
N LEU A 382 5.88 -7.39 -19.72
CA LEU A 382 4.51 -7.21 -20.18
C LEU A 382 3.51 -7.43 -19.04
N SER A 383 3.66 -8.52 -18.27
CA SER A 383 2.82 -8.79 -17.09
C SER A 383 2.95 -7.71 -16.03
N ALA A 384 4.14 -7.17 -15.81
CA ALA A 384 4.36 -6.09 -14.87
C ALA A 384 3.76 -4.76 -15.35
N ASP A 385 3.90 -4.43 -16.64
CA ASP A 385 3.31 -3.25 -17.24
C ASP A 385 1.77 -3.32 -17.19
N ALA A 386 1.17 -4.50 -17.39
CA ALA A 386 -0.27 -4.73 -17.23
C ALA A 386 -0.76 -4.43 -15.82
N VAL A 387 -0.01 -4.83 -14.80
CA VAL A 387 -0.43 -4.69 -13.40
C VAL A 387 -0.13 -3.29 -12.85
N PHE A 388 1.03 -2.73 -13.14
CA PHE A 388 1.53 -1.53 -12.48
C PHE A 388 1.56 -0.30 -13.39
N TRP A 389 2.28 -0.37 -14.53
CA TRP A 389 2.59 0.82 -15.31
C TRP A 389 1.40 1.33 -16.14
N ALA A 390 0.77 0.48 -16.94
CA ALA A 390 -0.31 0.91 -17.83
C ALA A 390 -1.52 1.48 -17.08
N PRO A 391 -2.03 0.83 -16.02
CA PRO A 391 -3.11 1.41 -15.23
C PRO A 391 -2.67 2.66 -14.43
N SER A 392 -1.39 2.76 -13.99
CA SER A 392 -0.88 3.98 -13.36
C SER A 392 -0.85 5.17 -14.31
N VAL A 393 -0.53 4.95 -15.59
CA VAL A 393 -0.60 6.00 -16.62
C VAL A 393 -2.05 6.45 -16.82
N THR A 394 -3.00 5.53 -16.84
CA THR A 394 -4.44 5.85 -16.95
C THR A 394 -4.93 6.68 -15.76
N ILE A 395 -4.51 6.32 -14.53
CA ILE A 395 -4.76 7.15 -13.33
C ILE A 395 -4.18 8.55 -13.49
N ALA A 396 -2.91 8.65 -13.92
CA ALA A 396 -2.25 9.95 -14.10
C ALA A 396 -2.94 10.82 -15.15
N ASP A 397 -3.39 10.22 -16.26
CA ASP A 397 -4.13 10.92 -17.31
C ASP A 397 -5.44 11.52 -16.75
N GLY A 398 -6.28 10.71 -16.12
CA GLY A 398 -7.54 11.16 -15.55
C GLY A 398 -7.35 12.16 -14.41
N HIS A 399 -6.44 11.88 -13.47
CA HIS A 399 -6.23 12.76 -12.32
C HIS A 399 -5.61 14.11 -12.69
N SER A 400 -4.76 14.16 -13.73
CA SER A 400 -4.15 15.41 -14.19
C SER A 400 -5.15 16.43 -14.72
N ALA A 401 -6.38 16.03 -15.03
CA ALA A 401 -7.46 16.91 -15.42
C ALA A 401 -8.13 17.63 -14.23
N VAL A 402 -8.01 17.08 -13.02
CA VAL A 402 -8.70 17.59 -11.83
C VAL A 402 -7.74 18.17 -10.77
N ALA A 403 -6.47 17.72 -10.73
CA ALA A 403 -5.50 18.20 -9.76
C ALA A 403 -4.06 18.13 -10.29
N PRO A 404 -3.11 18.89 -9.68
CA PRO A 404 -1.71 18.80 -10.00
C PRO A 404 -1.20 17.37 -9.83
N THR A 405 -0.72 16.77 -10.93
CA THR A 405 -0.21 15.40 -10.97
C THR A 405 1.25 15.42 -11.42
N TYR A 406 2.08 14.58 -10.81
CA TYR A 406 3.49 14.41 -11.11
C TYR A 406 3.78 12.94 -11.30
N VAL A 407 4.48 12.59 -12.39
CA VAL A 407 4.76 11.18 -12.72
C VAL A 407 6.26 10.93 -12.66
N TYR A 408 6.65 9.80 -12.06
CA TYR A 408 8.03 9.34 -12.08
C TYR A 408 8.13 7.90 -12.62
N ARG A 409 9.35 7.53 -13.05
CA ARG A 409 9.79 6.16 -13.18
C ARG A 409 11.14 6.01 -12.47
N TYR A 410 11.26 5.01 -11.62
CA TYR A 410 12.48 4.74 -10.87
C TYR A 410 13.35 3.78 -11.69
N ASP A 411 14.45 4.30 -12.24
CA ASP A 411 15.37 3.58 -13.13
C ASP A 411 16.67 3.18 -12.41
N PHE A 412 16.94 3.75 -11.21
CA PHE A 412 18.18 3.50 -10.49
C PHE A 412 18.29 2.06 -9.99
N ALA A 413 19.32 1.35 -10.49
CA ALA A 413 19.75 0.07 -9.96
C ALA A 413 21.20 0.15 -9.43
N THR A 414 21.47 -0.53 -8.32
CA THR A 414 22.85 -0.66 -7.84
C THR A 414 23.58 -1.75 -8.63
N LYS A 415 24.92 -1.74 -8.64
CA LYS A 415 25.72 -2.79 -9.27
C LYS A 415 25.39 -4.19 -8.78
N VAL A 416 24.96 -4.33 -7.53
CA VAL A 416 24.52 -5.62 -6.96
C VAL A 416 23.22 -6.06 -7.62
N LEU A 417 22.23 -5.15 -7.72
CA LEU A 417 20.93 -5.44 -8.35
C LEU A 417 21.07 -5.74 -9.85
N GLU A 418 21.92 -5.02 -10.57
CA GLU A 418 22.23 -5.30 -11.98
C GLU A 418 22.86 -6.69 -12.14
N LYS A 419 23.93 -6.99 -11.37
CA LYS A 419 24.64 -8.28 -11.45
C LYS A 419 23.78 -9.47 -11.06
N THR A 420 22.84 -9.29 -10.14
CA THR A 420 21.90 -10.34 -9.71
C THR A 420 20.65 -10.42 -10.60
N GLY A 421 20.54 -9.51 -11.58
CA GLY A 421 19.44 -9.45 -12.54
C GLY A 421 18.11 -9.01 -11.91
N PHE A 422 18.14 -8.27 -10.79
CA PHE A 422 16.94 -7.65 -10.22
C PHE A 422 16.64 -6.27 -10.83
N GLY A 423 17.67 -5.55 -11.31
CA GLY A 423 17.49 -4.21 -11.85
C GLY A 423 16.83 -3.23 -10.88
N ALA A 424 16.13 -2.25 -11.42
CA ALA A 424 15.28 -1.33 -10.68
C ALA A 424 13.93 -2.00 -10.38
N THR A 425 13.93 -3.09 -9.62
CA THR A 425 12.77 -3.94 -9.39
C THR A 425 11.79 -3.34 -8.37
N HIS A 426 10.63 -3.98 -8.20
CA HIS A 426 9.57 -3.58 -7.28
C HIS A 426 10.07 -3.26 -5.88
N ALA A 427 9.57 -2.19 -5.28
CA ALA A 427 9.91 -1.68 -3.94
C ALA A 427 11.35 -1.15 -3.74
N MET A 428 12.18 -1.05 -4.80
CA MET A 428 13.56 -0.57 -4.64
C MET A 428 13.64 0.93 -4.33
N GLU A 429 12.72 1.74 -4.81
CA GLU A 429 12.65 3.17 -4.51
C GLU A 429 12.43 3.45 -3.01
N LEU A 430 11.82 2.53 -2.27
CA LEU A 430 11.62 2.65 -0.82
C LEU A 430 12.95 2.76 -0.05
N PHE A 431 14.02 2.13 -0.53
CA PHE A 431 15.36 2.30 0.06
C PHE A 431 15.83 3.75 -0.03
N ALA A 432 15.49 4.45 -1.12
CA ALA A 432 15.78 5.87 -1.27
C ALA A 432 14.82 6.72 -0.42
N VAL A 433 13.51 6.46 -0.45
CA VAL A 433 12.49 7.21 0.31
C VAL A 433 12.80 7.20 1.81
N PHE A 434 13.03 6.03 2.40
CA PHE A 434 13.31 5.89 3.83
C PHE A 434 14.79 6.07 4.20
N GLY A 435 15.68 6.25 3.21
CA GLY A 435 17.14 6.31 3.45
C GLY A 435 17.71 4.98 3.94
N ALA A 436 17.08 3.88 3.55
CA ALA A 436 17.32 2.54 4.08
C ALA A 436 18.54 1.83 3.48
N PHE A 437 19.23 2.42 2.51
CA PHE A 437 20.55 1.93 2.08
C PHE A 437 21.55 1.88 3.22
N ARG A 438 21.30 2.57 4.33
CA ARG A 438 22.13 2.53 5.57
C ARG A 438 21.74 1.41 6.55
N THR A 439 20.70 0.63 6.27
CA THR A 439 20.39 -0.60 7.01
C THR A 439 21.34 -1.72 6.60
N ALA A 440 21.40 -2.81 7.38
CA ALA A 440 22.27 -3.95 7.03
C ALA A 440 21.99 -4.52 5.64
N LEU A 441 20.69 -4.71 5.29
CA LEU A 441 20.27 -5.17 3.96
C LEU A 441 20.62 -4.13 2.89
N GLY A 442 20.25 -2.88 3.12
CA GLY A 442 20.51 -1.80 2.16
C GLY A 442 21.99 -1.58 1.89
N ALA A 443 22.83 -1.69 2.91
CA ALA A 443 24.28 -1.60 2.75
C ALA A 443 24.84 -2.73 1.86
N GLY A 444 24.34 -3.96 2.02
CA GLY A 444 24.68 -5.08 1.14
C GLY A 444 24.27 -4.82 -0.32
N ILE A 445 23.05 -4.32 -0.53
CA ILE A 445 22.54 -3.94 -1.86
C ILE A 445 23.36 -2.79 -2.48
N ALA A 446 23.83 -1.83 -1.68
CA ALA A 446 24.56 -0.64 -2.14
C ALA A 446 26.06 -0.87 -2.39
N VAL A 447 26.59 -2.09 -2.19
CA VAL A 447 28.00 -2.40 -2.44
C VAL A 447 28.40 -2.01 -3.88
N GLY A 448 29.47 -1.21 -3.98
CA GLY A 448 29.97 -0.68 -5.25
C GLY A 448 29.17 0.48 -5.85
N SER A 449 28.03 0.87 -5.25
CA SER A 449 27.16 1.97 -5.72
C SER A 449 26.82 2.98 -4.61
N TRP A 450 27.54 2.98 -3.50
CA TRP A 450 27.18 3.74 -2.31
C TRP A 450 26.97 5.23 -2.55
N ARG A 451 27.89 5.88 -3.30
CA ARG A 451 27.80 7.32 -3.59
C ARG A 451 26.58 7.65 -4.45
N SER A 452 26.25 6.82 -5.44
CA SER A 452 25.07 6.97 -6.27
C SER A 452 23.78 6.77 -5.46
N ALA A 453 23.71 5.70 -4.65
CA ALA A 453 22.59 5.43 -3.76
C ALA A 453 22.34 6.58 -2.78
N GLU A 454 23.38 7.23 -2.26
CA GLU A 454 23.22 8.43 -1.42
C GLU A 454 22.72 9.65 -2.19
N ARG A 455 23.18 9.88 -3.45
CA ARG A 455 22.67 10.97 -4.27
C ARG A 455 21.20 10.77 -4.61
N VAL A 456 20.82 9.58 -5.07
CA VAL A 456 19.43 9.23 -5.36
C VAL A 456 18.57 9.36 -4.11
N THR A 457 19.02 8.87 -2.94
CA THR A 457 18.32 9.04 -1.67
C THR A 457 18.03 10.50 -1.37
N ARG A 458 19.05 11.37 -1.46
CA ARG A 458 18.86 12.80 -1.21
C ARG A 458 17.89 13.44 -2.18
N THR A 459 17.95 13.07 -3.46
CA THR A 459 17.06 13.60 -4.49
C THR A 459 15.61 13.17 -4.25
N VAL A 460 15.37 11.89 -4.03
CA VAL A 460 14.02 11.36 -3.74
C VAL A 460 13.46 11.98 -2.47
N GLN A 461 14.20 11.97 -1.37
CA GLN A 461 13.74 12.55 -0.10
C GLN A 461 13.42 14.05 -0.23
N ARG A 462 14.21 14.82 -0.99
CA ARG A 462 13.91 16.23 -1.23
C ARG A 462 12.62 16.43 -2.03
N HIS A 463 12.36 15.61 -3.04
CA HIS A 463 11.12 15.69 -3.80
C HIS A 463 9.91 15.32 -2.93
N TRP A 464 9.96 14.21 -2.19
CA TRP A 464 8.90 13.76 -1.29
C TRP A 464 8.66 14.75 -0.15
N GLY A 465 9.72 15.22 0.50
CA GLY A 465 9.61 16.20 1.59
C GLY A 465 9.07 17.56 1.13
N ASN A 466 9.54 18.08 -0.02
CA ASN A 466 8.99 19.33 -0.56
C ASN A 466 7.54 19.18 -1.00
N PHE A 467 7.20 18.03 -1.58
CA PHE A 467 5.80 17.73 -1.93
C PHE A 467 4.91 17.65 -0.68
N ALA A 468 5.36 17.04 0.40
CA ALA A 468 4.65 17.04 1.67
C ALA A 468 4.53 18.46 2.27
N LEU A 469 5.52 19.34 2.06
CA LEU A 469 5.52 20.69 2.61
C LEU A 469 4.59 21.64 1.84
N VAL A 470 4.67 21.65 0.50
CA VAL A 470 4.02 22.67 -0.35
C VAL A 470 3.24 22.06 -1.52
N HIS A 471 2.99 20.77 -1.51
CA HIS A 471 2.22 20.01 -2.49
C HIS A 471 2.77 20.14 -3.94
N THR A 472 4.05 20.40 -4.05
CA THR A 472 4.79 20.50 -5.31
C THR A 472 6.18 19.90 -5.11
N PRO A 473 6.69 19.05 -6.00
CA PRO A 473 8.08 18.59 -5.94
C PRO A 473 9.08 19.74 -6.10
N VAL A 474 10.35 19.48 -5.81
CA VAL A 474 11.43 20.47 -6.04
C VAL A 474 11.48 20.86 -7.52
N ALA A 475 11.91 22.08 -7.80
CA ALA A 475 12.09 22.60 -9.16
C ALA A 475 12.88 21.62 -10.05
N GLY A 476 12.48 21.51 -11.30
CA GLY A 476 13.01 20.53 -12.26
C GLY A 476 12.11 19.30 -12.51
N TRP A 477 11.09 19.08 -11.67
CA TRP A 477 10.05 18.08 -11.92
C TRP A 477 8.74 18.78 -12.31
N PRO A 478 8.43 18.87 -13.62
CA PRO A 478 7.24 19.55 -14.10
C PRO A 478 5.97 18.75 -13.83
N LYS A 479 4.83 19.44 -13.76
CA LYS A 479 3.51 18.80 -13.74
C LYS A 479 3.33 17.91 -14.97
N TYR A 480 2.69 16.79 -14.77
CA TYR A 480 2.23 15.91 -15.82
C TYR A 480 0.96 16.47 -16.46
N THR A 481 0.89 16.41 -17.78
CA THR A 481 -0.32 16.68 -18.57
C THR A 481 -0.40 15.68 -19.71
N THR A 482 -1.59 15.34 -20.18
CA THR A 482 -1.79 14.43 -21.31
C THR A 482 -1.15 14.93 -22.62
N ASN A 483 -0.94 16.23 -22.76
CA ASN A 483 -0.30 16.82 -23.96
C ASN A 483 1.23 16.74 -23.92
N GLN A 484 1.85 16.78 -22.74
CA GLN A 484 3.31 16.84 -22.60
C GLN A 484 3.90 15.56 -22.03
N ARG A 485 3.13 14.79 -21.21
CA ARG A 485 3.51 13.50 -20.62
C ARG A 485 4.93 13.47 -20.08
N ARG A 486 5.28 14.51 -19.29
CA ARG A 486 6.62 14.65 -18.70
C ARG A 486 6.75 13.75 -17.48
N VAL A 487 7.72 12.87 -17.52
CA VAL A 487 8.02 11.88 -16.48
C VAL A 487 9.41 12.14 -15.94
N LEU A 488 9.56 12.21 -14.61
CA LEU A 488 10.88 12.23 -13.97
C LEU A 488 11.46 10.82 -13.95
N LEU A 489 12.57 10.58 -14.62
CA LEU A 489 13.35 9.37 -14.48
C LEU A 489 14.31 9.53 -13.30
N ILE A 490 14.07 8.74 -12.26
CA ILE A 490 14.86 8.76 -11.03
C ILE A 490 16.04 7.79 -11.18
N ASP A 491 17.18 8.36 -11.54
CA ASP A 491 18.45 7.67 -11.71
C ASP A 491 19.58 8.58 -11.17
N ASP A 492 20.81 8.30 -11.47
CA ASP A 492 21.99 9.08 -11.11
C ASP A 492 22.78 9.53 -12.37
N PRO A 493 22.48 10.72 -12.92
CA PRO A 493 21.57 11.78 -12.42
C PRO A 493 20.10 11.58 -12.84
N CYS A 494 19.18 12.16 -12.05
CA CYS A 494 17.77 12.27 -12.43
C CYS A 494 17.58 13.20 -13.64
N HIS A 495 16.63 12.88 -14.52
CA HIS A 495 16.27 13.74 -15.66
C HIS A 495 14.81 13.55 -16.07
N VAL A 496 14.25 14.53 -16.78
CA VAL A 496 12.87 14.46 -17.29
C VAL A 496 12.87 13.94 -18.73
N ARG A 497 11.97 13.02 -19.01
CA ARG A 497 11.67 12.57 -20.38
C ARG A 497 10.21 12.83 -20.73
N VAL A 498 9.98 13.04 -22.02
CA VAL A 498 8.64 13.17 -22.59
C VAL A 498 8.18 11.80 -23.04
N ASP A 499 7.03 11.35 -22.54
CA ASP A 499 6.33 10.13 -22.93
C ASP A 499 7.22 8.88 -23.05
N PRO A 500 7.99 8.50 -22.00
CA PRO A 500 8.81 7.30 -22.08
C PRO A 500 7.93 6.05 -22.24
N GLY A 501 8.08 5.33 -23.35
CA GLY A 501 7.24 4.19 -23.68
C GLY A 501 5.94 4.53 -24.41
N GLY A 502 5.91 5.64 -25.17
CA GLY A 502 4.72 6.17 -25.84
C GLY A 502 3.98 5.15 -26.72
N GLU A 503 4.67 4.31 -27.46
CA GLU A 503 4.06 3.25 -28.30
C GLU A 503 3.31 2.23 -27.43
N ARG A 504 3.94 1.73 -26.36
CA ARG A 504 3.30 0.81 -25.42
C ARG A 504 2.09 1.46 -24.75
N ARG A 505 2.24 2.72 -24.29
CA ARG A 505 1.13 3.47 -23.69
C ARG A 505 -0.07 3.54 -24.63
N GLN A 506 0.14 3.86 -25.91
CA GLN A 506 -0.95 3.97 -26.89
C GLN A 506 -1.69 2.64 -27.08
N ALA A 507 -0.94 1.53 -27.20
CA ALA A 507 -1.53 0.20 -27.32
C ALA A 507 -2.35 -0.19 -26.08
N TRP A 508 -1.81 0.04 -24.86
CA TRP A 508 -2.54 -0.20 -23.61
C TRP A 508 -3.77 0.68 -23.45
N GLN A 509 -3.69 1.97 -23.81
CA GLN A 509 -4.85 2.86 -23.73
C GLN A 509 -5.97 2.44 -24.68
N LYS A 510 -5.62 1.97 -25.89
CA LYS A 510 -6.59 1.41 -26.83
C LYS A 510 -7.29 0.17 -26.25
N ALA A 511 -6.52 -0.72 -25.63
CA ALA A 511 -7.06 -1.91 -24.97
C ALA A 511 -7.99 -1.55 -23.78
N HIS A 512 -7.59 -0.61 -22.93
CA HIS A 512 -8.44 -0.15 -21.82
C HIS A 512 -9.71 0.57 -22.28
N ALA A 513 -9.67 1.29 -23.41
CA ALA A 513 -10.87 1.91 -23.99
C ALA A 513 -11.86 0.87 -24.55
N ALA A 514 -11.36 -0.20 -25.15
CA ALA A 514 -12.19 -1.30 -25.65
C ALA A 514 -12.94 -2.06 -24.53
N ARG A 515 -12.40 -2.06 -23.31
CA ARG A 515 -13.01 -2.69 -22.12
C ARG A 515 -14.21 -1.89 -21.57
N ALA A 516 -14.27 -0.59 -21.84
CA ALA A 516 -15.29 0.30 -21.29
C ALA A 516 -16.62 0.29 -22.10
N HIS A 517 -16.66 -0.44 -23.19
CA HIS A 517 -17.82 -0.66 -24.08
C HIS A 517 -18.27 -2.12 -24.04
#